data_f81b23964ac5f6f02dd6982abeb64558
#
_entry.id   f81b23964ac5f6f02dd6982abeb64558
#
_cell.length_a   1.000
_cell.length_b   1.000
_cell.length_c   1.000
_cell.angle_alpha   90.00
_cell.angle_beta   90.00
_cell.angle_gamma   90.00
#
_symmetry.space_group_name_H-M   'P 1'
#
loop_
_entity.id
_entity.type
_entity.pdbx_description
1 polymer ?
#
loop_
_entity_poly.entity_id
_entity_poly.type
_entity_poly.pdbx_seq_one_letter_code
_entity_poly.pdbx_strand_id
1 'polypeptide(L)'
;MMVRNWTAAGLLVILLAVAASWAMAQPRELPASVVTLTGKAEWYKRGDSKWNTADLRNQLEVGDGIRTGPGVRATLRTVGGNAIRLAALTQVFLVPPAPGTPEPGTVRARLDRGWLWVAVTPGTHAQAPIEVLAGPARVAVRDGGVSFRLNRDGSVLVRTHHGLAVVRGSDPAATWERSLPEPQEVLVPPSGPPAANRPLTRDVAENNWAIWNEEQDYVAYGGKQPER
;
A
#
# COMPACT_ATOMS: atom_id res chain seq x y z
N MET A 1 -34.94 2.76 -59.08
CA MET A 1 -33.52 3.04 -58.91
C MET A 1 -33.22 2.94 -57.40
N MET A 2 -32.73 1.80 -56.96
CA MET A 2 -32.57 1.45 -55.53
C MET A 2 -31.08 1.51 -55.17
N VAL A 3 -30.62 2.64 -54.57
CA VAL A 3 -29.24 2.81 -54.14
C VAL A 3 -29.12 2.16 -52.75
N ARG A 4 -28.39 1.05 -52.68
CA ARG A 4 -28.20 0.24 -51.46
C ARG A 4 -27.29 0.94 -50.48
N ASN A 5 -27.79 1.26 -49.26
CA ASN A 5 -27.07 1.82 -48.11
C ASN A 5 -26.09 0.83 -47.45
N TRP A 6 -25.10 0.33 -48.17
CA TRP A 6 -24.11 -0.61 -47.62
C TRP A 6 -22.88 0.07 -47.03
N THR A 7 -22.67 1.34 -47.27
CA THR A 7 -21.51 2.10 -46.78
C THR A 7 -21.58 2.49 -45.29
N ALA A 8 -22.80 2.69 -44.76
CA ALA A 8 -22.95 3.07 -43.35
C ALA A 8 -22.73 1.94 -42.34
N ALA A 9 -23.15 0.71 -42.72
CA ALA A 9 -22.96 -0.46 -41.85
C ALA A 9 -21.49 -0.89 -41.75
N GLY A 10 -20.74 -0.80 -42.83
CA GLY A 10 -19.30 -1.12 -42.84
C GLY A 10 -18.46 -0.15 -41.97
N LEU A 11 -18.76 1.13 -42.01
CA LEU A 11 -18.08 2.16 -41.19
C LEU A 11 -18.33 1.98 -39.69
N LEU A 12 -19.54 1.57 -39.30
CA LEU A 12 -19.90 1.35 -37.88
C LEU A 12 -19.16 0.16 -37.30
N VAL A 13 -19.01 -0.94 -38.05
CA VAL A 13 -18.29 -2.14 -37.61
C VAL A 13 -16.79 -1.87 -37.45
N ILE A 14 -16.19 -1.06 -38.33
CA ILE A 14 -14.77 -0.70 -38.24
C ILE A 14 -14.53 0.22 -37.04
N LEU A 15 -15.41 1.18 -36.77
CA LEU A 15 -15.31 2.04 -35.59
C LEU A 15 -15.44 1.28 -34.26
N LEU A 16 -16.33 0.31 -34.18
CA LEU A 16 -16.49 -0.56 -33.01
C LEU A 16 -15.27 -1.48 -32.80
N ALA A 17 -14.68 -2.01 -33.88
CA ALA A 17 -13.48 -2.83 -33.79
C ALA A 17 -12.25 -2.04 -33.34
N VAL A 18 -12.09 -0.79 -33.80
CA VAL A 18 -11.02 0.11 -33.38
C VAL A 18 -11.19 0.50 -31.91
N ALA A 19 -12.39 0.84 -31.47
CA ALA A 19 -12.68 1.18 -30.07
C ALA A 19 -12.42 -0.02 -29.11
N ALA A 20 -12.76 -1.24 -29.54
CA ALA A 20 -12.46 -2.45 -28.77
C ALA A 20 -10.95 -2.75 -28.69
N SER A 21 -10.18 -2.44 -29.75
CA SER A 21 -8.72 -2.61 -29.77
C SER A 21 -8.01 -1.62 -28.85
N TRP A 22 -8.51 -0.41 -28.71
CA TRP A 22 -7.97 0.60 -27.78
C TRP A 22 -8.24 0.26 -26.31
N ALA A 23 -9.36 -0.39 -26.01
CA ALA A 23 -9.67 -0.85 -24.65
C ALA A 23 -8.75 -1.98 -24.17
N MET A 24 -8.14 -2.75 -25.08
CA MET A 24 -7.21 -3.83 -24.74
C MET A 24 -5.74 -3.41 -24.64
N ALA A 25 -5.39 -2.20 -25.03
CA ALA A 25 -4.01 -1.73 -25.16
C ALA A 25 -3.55 -0.80 -24.05
N GLN A 26 -4.33 -0.63 -22.98
CA GLN A 26 -3.83 0.14 -21.83
C GLN A 26 -2.75 -0.67 -21.12
N PRO A 27 -1.52 -0.13 -20.98
CA PRO A 27 -0.49 -0.78 -20.19
C PRO A 27 -1.06 -1.05 -18.79
N ARG A 28 -1.03 -2.30 -18.37
CA ARG A 28 -1.44 -2.67 -17.01
C ARG A 28 -0.40 -2.07 -16.06
N GLU A 29 -0.71 -0.93 -15.45
CA GLU A 29 0.15 -0.36 -14.41
C GLU A 29 0.22 -1.34 -13.25
N LEU A 30 1.41 -1.86 -13.02
CA LEU A 30 1.66 -2.79 -11.92
C LEU A 30 1.80 -1.96 -10.64
N PRO A 31 0.97 -2.20 -9.61
CA PRO A 31 0.96 -1.35 -8.44
C PRO A 31 2.25 -1.37 -7.62
N ALA A 32 3.03 -2.47 -7.67
CA ALA A 32 4.30 -2.53 -6.95
C ALA A 32 5.28 -3.57 -7.53
N SER A 33 6.57 -3.34 -7.29
CA SER A 33 7.65 -4.29 -7.60
C SER A 33 8.52 -4.55 -6.37
N VAL A 34 9.05 -5.78 -6.25
CA VAL A 34 10.01 -6.15 -5.22
C VAL A 34 11.38 -5.56 -5.58
N VAL A 35 11.90 -4.66 -4.74
CA VAL A 35 13.18 -3.97 -5.00
C VAL A 35 14.30 -4.38 -4.04
N THR A 36 13.99 -4.86 -2.85
CA THR A 36 14.98 -5.43 -1.92
C THR A 36 14.42 -6.64 -1.17
N LEU A 37 15.32 -7.61 -0.93
CA LEU A 37 15.08 -8.78 -0.11
C LEU A 37 16.33 -9.05 0.72
N THR A 38 16.19 -9.25 2.04
CA THR A 38 17.33 -9.62 2.92
C THR A 38 17.38 -11.13 3.22
N GLY A 39 16.64 -11.94 2.46
CA GLY A 39 16.55 -13.37 2.63
C GLY A 39 15.44 -13.96 1.78
N LYS A 40 14.99 -15.17 2.09
CA LYS A 40 13.93 -15.85 1.34
C LYS A 40 12.56 -15.32 1.78
N ALA A 41 11.93 -14.52 0.92
CA ALA A 41 10.52 -14.17 1.00
C ALA A 41 9.72 -15.06 0.05
N GLU A 42 8.41 -15.05 0.21
CA GLU A 42 7.49 -15.76 -0.67
C GLU A 42 6.44 -14.80 -1.20
N TRP A 43 6.04 -15.01 -2.44
CA TRP A 43 4.97 -14.25 -3.08
C TRP A 43 3.85 -15.16 -3.53
N TYR A 44 2.66 -14.62 -3.55
CA TYR A 44 1.43 -15.27 -4.00
C TYR A 44 0.88 -14.49 -5.19
N LYS A 45 0.71 -15.15 -6.31
CA LYS A 45 0.01 -14.57 -7.45
C LYS A 45 -1.47 -14.90 -7.35
N ARG A 46 -2.32 -13.94 -7.60
CA ARG A 46 -3.77 -14.12 -7.59
C ARG A 46 -4.18 -15.27 -8.51
N GLY A 47 -4.87 -16.25 -7.94
CA GLY A 47 -5.30 -17.47 -8.65
C GLY A 47 -4.36 -18.66 -8.48
N ASP A 48 -3.17 -18.47 -7.91
CA ASP A 48 -2.29 -19.59 -7.58
C ASP A 48 -2.84 -20.40 -6.40
N SER A 49 -2.47 -21.68 -6.33
CA SER A 49 -2.80 -22.55 -5.19
C SER A 49 -1.77 -22.50 -4.06
N LYS A 50 -0.61 -21.89 -4.28
CA LYS A 50 0.53 -21.90 -3.34
C LYS A 50 1.34 -20.61 -3.39
N TRP A 51 2.11 -20.42 -2.33
CA TRP A 51 3.16 -19.40 -2.27
C TRP A 51 4.40 -19.87 -3.02
N ASN A 52 5.03 -19.00 -3.77
CA ASN A 52 6.24 -19.22 -4.54
C ASN A 52 7.39 -18.41 -3.94
N THR A 53 8.65 -18.79 -4.21
CA THR A 53 9.80 -17.97 -3.80
C THR A 53 9.73 -16.61 -4.49
N ALA A 54 9.90 -15.55 -3.69
CA ALA A 54 9.95 -14.20 -4.21
C ALA A 54 11.35 -13.84 -4.68
N ASP A 55 11.43 -13.19 -5.84
CA ASP A 55 12.66 -12.67 -6.43
C ASP A 55 12.61 -11.15 -6.54
N LEU A 56 13.78 -10.52 -6.65
CA LEU A 56 13.91 -9.13 -7.05
C LEU A 56 13.27 -8.96 -8.42
N ARG A 57 12.49 -7.89 -8.59
CA ARG A 57 11.70 -7.56 -9.79
C ARG A 57 10.40 -8.35 -9.94
N ASN A 58 10.02 -9.22 -9.00
CA ASN A 58 8.62 -9.68 -9.00
C ASN A 58 7.71 -8.46 -9.02
N GLN A 59 6.78 -8.47 -9.96
CA GLN A 59 5.79 -7.42 -10.12
C GLN A 59 4.49 -7.90 -9.50
N LEU A 60 3.98 -7.15 -8.52
CA LEU A 60 2.76 -7.48 -7.81
C LEU A 60 1.59 -6.68 -8.39
N GLU A 61 0.56 -7.38 -8.79
CA GLU A 61 -0.72 -6.84 -9.22
C GLU A 61 -1.73 -6.85 -8.06
N VAL A 62 -2.87 -6.21 -8.27
CA VAL A 62 -4.00 -6.30 -7.33
C VAL A 62 -4.47 -7.75 -7.18
N GLY A 63 -4.49 -8.22 -5.95
CA GLY A 63 -4.80 -9.60 -5.57
C GLY A 63 -3.56 -10.44 -5.26
N ASP A 64 -2.37 -9.96 -5.62
CA ASP A 64 -1.11 -10.62 -5.27
C ASP A 64 -0.71 -10.30 -3.82
N GLY A 65 0.11 -11.17 -3.24
CA GLY A 65 0.61 -11.01 -1.88
C GLY A 65 2.10 -11.29 -1.76
N ILE A 66 2.69 -10.81 -0.69
CA ILE A 66 4.06 -11.13 -0.29
C ILE A 66 4.12 -11.40 1.20
N ARG A 67 4.96 -12.35 1.61
CA ARG A 67 5.23 -12.64 3.01
C ARG A 67 6.72 -12.87 3.26
N THR A 68 7.15 -12.46 4.45
CA THR A 68 8.53 -12.62 4.93
C THR A 68 8.58 -13.69 6.00
N GLY A 69 9.69 -14.43 6.02
CA GLY A 69 10.04 -15.38 7.08
C GLY A 69 10.72 -14.72 8.29
N PRO A 70 11.18 -15.52 9.27
CA PRO A 70 11.98 -15.03 10.38
C PRO A 70 13.27 -14.34 9.90
N GLY A 71 13.56 -13.15 10.43
CA GLY A 71 14.75 -12.37 10.09
C GLY A 71 14.77 -11.78 8.67
N VAL A 72 13.74 -12.02 7.85
CA VAL A 72 13.65 -11.54 6.47
C VAL A 72 12.94 -10.20 6.40
N ARG A 73 13.46 -9.29 5.57
CA ARG A 73 12.81 -8.02 5.22
C ARG A 73 12.59 -7.94 3.71
N ALA A 74 11.55 -7.26 3.30
CA ALA A 74 11.26 -7.00 1.90
C ALA A 74 10.87 -5.54 1.69
N THR A 75 11.23 -4.96 0.55
CA THR A 75 10.75 -3.63 0.13
C THR A 75 10.03 -3.76 -1.20
N LEU A 76 8.81 -3.25 -1.24
CA LEU A 76 8.05 -3.01 -2.44
C LEU A 76 8.16 -1.53 -2.81
N ARG A 77 8.35 -1.25 -4.10
CA ARG A 77 8.26 0.10 -4.65
C ARG A 77 7.01 0.19 -5.51
N THR A 78 6.17 1.16 -5.21
CA THR A 78 4.95 1.43 -5.98
C THR A 78 5.26 2.20 -7.25
N VAL A 79 4.33 2.24 -8.20
CA VAL A 79 4.44 3.02 -9.44
C VAL A 79 4.69 4.50 -9.14
N GLY A 80 4.10 5.05 -8.08
CA GLY A 80 4.36 6.41 -7.61
C GLY A 80 5.72 6.63 -6.94
N GLY A 81 6.63 5.63 -6.91
CA GLY A 81 7.94 5.74 -6.27
C GLY A 81 7.92 5.56 -4.76
N ASN A 82 6.76 5.44 -4.14
CA ASN A 82 6.61 5.24 -2.70
C ASN A 82 7.05 3.83 -2.28
N ALA A 83 7.42 3.64 -1.02
CA ALA A 83 7.89 2.37 -0.50
C ALA A 83 6.92 1.74 0.51
N ILE A 84 6.75 0.42 0.41
CA ILE A 84 6.10 -0.43 1.40
C ILE A 84 7.15 -1.43 1.87
N ARG A 85 7.57 -1.36 3.14
CA ARG A 85 8.61 -2.24 3.70
C ARG A 85 8.02 -3.18 4.73
N LEU A 86 8.34 -4.44 4.60
CA LEU A 86 7.89 -5.52 5.45
C LEU A 86 9.02 -5.89 6.42
N ALA A 87 8.72 -5.94 7.71
CA ALA A 87 9.58 -6.55 8.72
C ALA A 87 9.53 -8.09 8.60
N ALA A 88 10.24 -8.78 9.47
CA ALA A 88 10.14 -10.24 9.60
C ALA A 88 8.71 -10.69 9.97
N LEU A 89 8.33 -11.90 9.53
CA LEU A 89 7.04 -12.53 9.84
C LEU A 89 5.81 -11.70 9.43
N THR A 90 5.94 -10.91 8.37
CA THR A 90 4.91 -10.01 7.88
C THR A 90 4.26 -10.56 6.60
N GLN A 91 2.96 -10.34 6.46
CA GLN A 91 2.21 -10.73 5.26
C GLN A 91 1.30 -9.59 4.81
N VAL A 92 1.42 -9.23 3.53
CA VAL A 92 0.69 -8.14 2.88
C VAL A 92 0.10 -8.62 1.56
N PHE A 93 -1.10 -8.16 1.24
CA PHE A 93 -1.72 -8.29 -0.08
C PHE A 93 -1.99 -6.92 -0.68
N LEU A 94 -1.80 -6.80 -1.99
CA LEU A 94 -2.31 -5.66 -2.73
C LEU A 94 -3.78 -5.90 -3.04
N VAL A 95 -4.65 -4.96 -2.67
CA VAL A 95 -6.09 -5.12 -2.81
C VAL A 95 -6.68 -4.02 -3.70
N PRO A 96 -7.85 -4.23 -4.33
CA PRO A 96 -8.44 -3.21 -5.18
C PRO A 96 -8.77 -1.96 -4.37
N PRO A 97 -8.72 -0.76 -5.00
CA PRO A 97 -9.19 0.46 -4.38
C PRO A 97 -10.67 0.33 -3.98
N ALA A 98 -11.09 1.07 -2.95
CA ALA A 98 -12.51 1.07 -2.56
C ALA A 98 -13.36 1.66 -3.69
N PRO A 99 -14.58 1.15 -3.88
CA PRO A 99 -15.54 1.81 -4.76
C PRO A 99 -15.71 3.28 -4.34
N GLY A 100 -15.64 4.20 -5.31
CA GLY A 100 -15.78 5.64 -5.05
C GLY A 100 -14.53 6.30 -4.45
N THR A 101 -13.36 5.65 -4.46
CA THR A 101 -12.10 6.29 -4.06
C THR A 101 -11.72 7.33 -5.12
N PRO A 102 -11.61 8.62 -4.74
CA PRO A 102 -11.49 9.71 -5.72
C PRO A 102 -10.10 9.89 -6.33
N GLU A 103 -9.08 9.20 -5.83
CA GLU A 103 -7.70 9.43 -6.26
C GLU A 103 -7.21 8.31 -7.18
N PRO A 104 -7.08 8.56 -8.50
CA PRO A 104 -6.48 7.62 -9.43
C PRO A 104 -5.06 7.24 -9.00
N GLY A 105 -4.71 5.96 -9.13
CA GLY A 105 -3.37 5.49 -8.81
C GLY A 105 -3.14 5.12 -7.34
N THR A 106 -4.14 5.25 -6.44
CA THR A 106 -4.01 4.82 -5.03
C THR A 106 -3.62 3.35 -4.95
N VAL A 107 -2.47 3.08 -4.34
CA VAL A 107 -2.05 1.72 -4.00
C VAL A 107 -2.65 1.35 -2.65
N ARG A 108 -3.38 0.25 -2.61
CA ARG A 108 -3.98 -0.25 -1.38
C ARG A 108 -3.31 -1.55 -0.96
N ALA A 109 -2.77 -1.57 0.26
CA ALA A 109 -2.17 -2.74 0.87
C ALA A 109 -3.00 -3.22 2.06
N ARG A 110 -3.23 -4.53 2.17
CA ARG A 110 -3.84 -5.15 3.35
C ARG A 110 -2.77 -5.88 4.15
N LEU A 111 -2.59 -5.48 5.41
CA LEU A 111 -1.70 -6.13 6.36
C LEU A 111 -2.46 -7.23 7.09
N ASP A 112 -2.12 -8.49 6.82
CA ASP A 112 -2.77 -9.66 7.44
C ASP A 112 -2.06 -10.07 8.74
N ARG A 113 -0.76 -9.77 8.86
CA ARG A 113 0.03 -9.97 10.09
C ARG A 113 1.36 -9.23 10.04
N GLY A 114 1.94 -8.96 11.20
CA GLY A 114 3.30 -8.46 11.35
C GLY A 114 3.41 -6.94 11.37
N TRP A 115 4.54 -6.43 10.88
CA TRP A 115 4.90 -5.02 10.93
C TRP A 115 5.19 -4.49 9.53
N LEU A 116 4.62 -3.33 9.22
CA LEU A 116 4.75 -2.66 7.95
C LEU A 116 5.27 -1.23 8.15
N TRP A 117 6.09 -0.76 7.23
CA TRP A 117 6.43 0.66 7.08
C TRP A 117 5.99 1.14 5.72
N VAL A 118 5.35 2.28 5.68
CA VAL A 118 4.98 2.97 4.44
C VAL A 118 5.71 4.30 4.41
N ALA A 119 6.44 4.54 3.32
CA ALA A 119 7.06 5.82 3.06
C ALA A 119 6.48 6.44 1.78
N VAL A 120 5.92 7.63 1.92
CA VAL A 120 5.40 8.44 0.83
C VAL A 120 6.29 9.66 0.66
N THR A 121 6.80 9.87 -0.55
CA THR A 121 7.74 10.94 -0.85
C THR A 121 7.07 12.31 -0.68
N PRO A 122 7.65 13.21 0.12
CA PRO A 122 7.13 14.55 0.28
C PRO A 122 7.10 15.32 -1.05
N GLY A 123 6.06 16.13 -1.26
CA GLY A 123 5.94 17.00 -2.44
C GLY A 123 5.43 16.31 -3.71
N THR A 124 5.19 15.02 -3.69
CA THR A 124 4.59 14.28 -4.81
C THR A 124 3.07 14.15 -4.67
N HIS A 125 2.41 15.20 -4.21
CA HIS A 125 0.94 15.22 -3.96
C HIS A 125 0.07 14.81 -5.16
N ALA A 126 0.66 14.78 -6.36
CA ALA A 126 0.01 14.27 -7.56
C ALA A 126 0.22 12.75 -7.75
N GLN A 127 1.03 12.12 -6.91
CA GLN A 127 1.32 10.69 -7.03
C GLN A 127 0.57 9.92 -5.97
N ALA A 128 0.04 8.81 -6.37
CA ALA A 128 -0.87 7.94 -5.66
C ALA A 128 -0.57 7.77 -4.16
N PRO A 129 -1.49 8.17 -3.26
CA PRO A 129 -1.36 7.88 -1.84
C PRO A 129 -1.34 6.37 -1.60
N ILE A 130 -0.75 5.96 -0.48
CA ILE A 130 -0.84 4.56 -0.05
C ILE A 130 -1.92 4.46 1.02
N GLU A 131 -2.86 3.57 0.79
CA GLU A 131 -3.86 3.19 1.79
C GLU A 131 -3.54 1.82 2.36
N VAL A 132 -3.47 1.72 3.69
CA VAL A 132 -3.24 0.46 4.41
C VAL A 132 -4.51 0.03 5.13
N LEU A 133 -4.96 -1.19 4.85
CA LEU A 133 -5.97 -1.88 5.63
C LEU A 133 -5.25 -2.77 6.65
N ALA A 134 -5.43 -2.53 7.94
CA ALA A 134 -4.82 -3.31 8.99
C ALA A 134 -5.85 -3.57 10.08
N GLY A 135 -6.36 -4.82 10.15
CA GLY A 135 -7.41 -5.19 11.08
C GLY A 135 -8.59 -4.21 11.05
N PRO A 136 -8.91 -3.55 12.19
CA PRO A 136 -10.04 -2.62 12.30
C PRO A 136 -9.76 -1.24 11.68
N ALA A 137 -8.54 -0.98 11.21
CA ALA A 137 -8.14 0.34 10.73
C ALA A 137 -7.96 0.38 9.20
N ARG A 138 -8.34 1.50 8.63
CA ARG A 138 -8.05 1.96 7.28
C ARG A 138 -7.25 3.25 7.38
N VAL A 139 -6.04 3.25 6.88
CA VAL A 139 -5.11 4.38 7.06
C VAL A 139 -4.63 4.90 5.72
N ALA A 140 -4.90 6.16 5.45
CA ALA A 140 -4.34 6.86 4.30
C ALA A 140 -3.03 7.54 4.72
N VAL A 141 -1.92 7.14 4.14
CA VAL A 141 -0.62 7.80 4.29
C VAL A 141 -0.49 8.83 3.18
N ARG A 142 -0.47 10.10 3.57
CA ARG A 142 -0.44 11.22 2.61
C ARG A 142 0.97 11.67 2.29
N ASP A 143 1.83 11.67 3.30
CA ASP A 143 3.24 11.98 3.18
C ASP A 143 4.03 11.37 4.35
N GLY A 144 5.35 11.29 4.19
CA GLY A 144 6.26 10.89 5.24
C GLY A 144 6.32 9.38 5.50
N GLY A 145 6.67 9.03 6.75
CA GLY A 145 6.92 7.66 7.21
C GLY A 145 5.94 7.22 8.29
N VAL A 146 5.19 6.16 8.02
CA VAL A 146 4.17 5.60 8.91
C VAL A 146 4.40 4.11 9.12
N SER A 147 4.45 3.66 10.38
CA SER A 147 4.55 2.25 10.70
C SER A 147 3.25 1.69 11.25
N PHE A 148 3.07 0.40 11.01
CA PHE A 148 1.90 -0.39 11.38
C PHE A 148 2.35 -1.65 12.08
N ARG A 149 1.72 -1.97 13.21
CA ARG A 149 1.89 -3.25 13.89
C ARG A 149 0.52 -3.86 14.15
N LEU A 150 0.23 -4.95 13.46
CA LEU A 150 -0.96 -5.73 13.72
C LEU A 150 -0.67 -6.73 14.85
N ASN A 151 -1.35 -6.56 15.97
CA ASN A 151 -1.19 -7.39 17.16
C ASN A 151 -2.01 -8.68 17.05
N ARG A 152 -1.68 -9.67 17.88
CA ARG A 152 -2.37 -10.98 17.90
C ARG A 152 -3.82 -10.90 18.33
N ASP A 153 -4.19 -9.90 19.13
CA ASP A 153 -5.55 -9.64 19.58
C ASP A 153 -6.41 -8.94 18.51
N GLY A 154 -5.83 -8.66 17.35
CA GLY A 154 -6.48 -7.96 16.24
C GLY A 154 -6.44 -6.44 16.35
N SER A 155 -5.91 -5.87 17.42
CA SER A 155 -5.65 -4.43 17.49
C SER A 155 -4.51 -4.03 16.55
N VAL A 156 -4.52 -2.77 16.09
CA VAL A 156 -3.42 -2.24 15.27
C VAL A 156 -2.84 -0.98 15.90
N LEU A 157 -1.53 -0.95 16.01
CA LEU A 157 -0.79 0.24 16.42
C LEU A 157 -0.29 0.95 15.17
N VAL A 158 -0.73 2.19 14.99
CA VAL A 158 -0.33 3.07 13.88
C VAL A 158 0.55 4.17 14.45
N ARG A 159 1.70 4.43 13.83
CA ARG A 159 2.66 5.44 14.26
C ARG A 159 3.09 6.31 13.09
N THR A 160 2.92 7.60 13.21
CA THR A 160 3.47 8.58 12.27
C THR A 160 4.80 9.08 12.83
N HIS A 161 5.88 8.72 12.16
CA HIS A 161 7.24 9.11 12.53
C HIS A 161 7.57 10.49 11.98
N HIS A 162 7.18 10.75 10.73
CA HIS A 162 7.21 12.05 10.08
C HIS A 162 6.05 12.14 9.08
N GLY A 163 5.54 13.36 8.87
CA GLY A 163 4.42 13.64 7.98
C GLY A 163 3.05 13.46 8.61
N LEU A 164 2.09 12.96 7.83
CA LEU A 164 0.68 12.88 8.20
C LEU A 164 0.02 11.58 7.74
N ALA A 165 -0.66 10.91 8.65
CA ALA A 165 -1.59 9.83 8.37
C ALA A 165 -3.03 10.20 8.78
N VAL A 166 -4.01 9.65 8.06
CA VAL A 166 -5.42 9.74 8.43
C VAL A 166 -5.94 8.34 8.70
N VAL A 167 -6.37 8.10 9.93
CA VAL A 167 -6.83 6.79 10.42
C VAL A 167 -8.34 6.78 10.52
N ARG A 168 -8.98 5.77 9.95
CA ARG A 168 -10.44 5.56 9.94
C ARG A 168 -10.77 4.13 10.33
N GLY A 169 -12.01 3.86 10.68
CA GLY A 169 -12.51 2.50 10.79
C GLY A 169 -12.49 1.78 9.45
N SER A 170 -12.14 0.50 9.46
CA SER A 170 -12.21 -0.34 8.24
C SER A 170 -13.64 -0.73 7.89
N ASP A 171 -14.54 -0.77 8.87
CA ASP A 171 -15.97 -0.96 8.66
C ASP A 171 -16.56 0.30 8.00
N PRO A 172 -17.28 0.17 6.87
CA PRO A 172 -17.98 1.30 6.24
C PRO A 172 -18.98 2.02 7.16
N ALA A 173 -19.51 1.34 8.17
CA ALA A 173 -20.39 1.93 9.18
C ALA A 173 -19.63 2.72 10.26
N ALA A 174 -18.31 2.61 10.34
CA ALA A 174 -17.52 3.36 11.30
C ALA A 174 -17.48 4.84 10.92
N THR A 175 -17.98 5.69 11.81
CA THR A 175 -18.09 7.14 11.58
C THR A 175 -16.92 7.95 12.16
N TRP A 176 -15.90 7.26 12.73
CA TRP A 176 -14.76 7.94 13.33
C TRP A 176 -13.59 8.11 12.35
N GLU A 177 -12.93 9.23 12.49
CA GLU A 177 -11.69 9.58 11.79
C GLU A 177 -10.73 10.24 12.76
N ARG A 178 -9.43 9.96 12.61
CA ARG A 178 -8.34 10.57 13.37
C ARG A 178 -7.26 11.04 12.42
N SER A 179 -6.92 12.32 12.50
CA SER A 179 -5.67 12.84 11.96
C SER A 179 -4.54 12.48 12.91
N LEU A 180 -3.47 11.88 12.38
CA LEU A 180 -2.31 11.44 13.15
C LEU A 180 -1.05 12.13 12.58
N PRO A 181 -0.77 13.38 13.03
CA PRO A 181 0.45 14.08 12.66
C PRO A 181 1.68 13.51 13.36
N GLU A 182 2.88 13.83 12.86
CA GLU A 182 4.14 13.48 13.52
C GLU A 182 4.36 14.25 14.84
N PRO A 183 5.11 13.74 15.79
CA PRO A 183 5.38 12.32 16.04
C PRO A 183 4.34 11.73 16.99
N GLN A 184 3.34 11.09 16.47
CA GLN A 184 2.23 10.55 17.26
C GLN A 184 1.95 9.09 16.92
N GLU A 185 1.27 8.42 17.86
CA GLU A 185 0.75 7.07 17.67
C GLU A 185 -0.69 6.95 18.15
N VAL A 186 -1.38 5.96 17.61
CA VAL A 186 -2.72 5.57 18.03
C VAL A 186 -2.86 4.05 18.02
N LEU A 187 -3.42 3.50 19.07
CA LEU A 187 -3.84 2.08 19.12
C LEU A 187 -5.31 2.00 18.74
N VAL A 188 -5.59 1.33 17.64
CA VAL A 188 -6.96 1.03 17.20
C VAL A 188 -7.35 -0.33 17.74
N PRO A 189 -8.34 -0.43 18.63
CA PRO A 189 -8.79 -1.70 19.22
C PRO A 189 -9.50 -2.56 18.17
N PRO A 190 -9.68 -3.88 18.40
CA PRO A 190 -10.39 -4.77 17.48
C PRO A 190 -11.82 -4.33 17.17
N SER A 191 -12.43 -3.57 18.07
CA SER A 191 -13.79 -3.03 17.90
C SER A 191 -13.92 -1.65 18.53
N GLY A 192 -14.73 -0.79 17.91
CA GLY A 192 -14.98 0.57 18.37
C GLY A 192 -13.90 1.57 17.96
N PRO A 193 -14.08 2.85 18.33
CA PRO A 193 -13.13 3.91 18.01
C PRO A 193 -11.87 3.82 18.86
N PRO A 194 -10.73 4.31 18.35
CA PRO A 194 -9.51 4.40 19.12
C PRO A 194 -9.61 5.45 20.23
N ALA A 195 -8.78 5.30 21.25
CA ALA A 195 -8.52 6.34 22.24
C ALA A 195 -7.86 7.58 21.56
N ALA A 196 -7.60 8.61 22.37
CA ALA A 196 -6.87 9.78 21.87
C ALA A 196 -5.47 9.41 21.37
N ASN A 197 -4.98 10.18 20.39
CA ASN A 197 -3.58 10.10 19.99
C ASN A 197 -2.67 10.36 21.18
N ARG A 198 -1.50 9.73 21.19
CA ARG A 198 -0.48 9.94 22.21
C ARG A 198 0.88 10.18 21.56
N PRO A 199 1.84 10.78 22.30
CA PRO A 199 3.22 10.89 21.82
C PRO A 199 3.77 9.52 21.44
N LEU A 200 4.57 9.49 20.39
CA LEU A 200 5.17 8.27 19.86
C LEU A 200 6.10 7.65 20.92
N THR A 201 5.89 6.37 21.21
CA THR A 201 6.74 5.58 22.10
C THR A 201 7.33 4.40 21.34
N ARG A 202 8.58 4.02 21.66
CA ARG A 202 9.25 2.91 20.98
C ARG A 202 9.95 2.04 22.01
N ASP A 203 9.75 0.73 21.95
CA ASP A 203 10.66 -0.23 22.58
C ASP A 203 11.93 -0.38 21.75
N VAL A 204 12.92 -1.14 22.24
CA VAL A 204 14.22 -1.29 21.58
C VAL A 204 14.08 -1.90 20.17
N ALA A 205 13.23 -2.90 20.00
CA ALA A 205 13.05 -3.56 18.70
C ALA A 205 12.35 -2.63 17.71
N GLU A 206 11.34 -1.90 18.16
CA GLU A 206 10.60 -0.91 17.37
C GLU A 206 11.50 0.27 17.00
N ASN A 207 12.35 0.73 17.92
CA ASN A 207 13.30 1.80 17.65
C ASN A 207 14.30 1.39 16.56
N ASN A 208 14.90 0.22 16.66
CA ASN A 208 15.82 -0.29 15.63
C ASN A 208 15.14 -0.43 14.26
N TRP A 209 13.89 -0.88 14.23
CA TRP A 209 13.09 -0.95 13.00
C TRP A 209 12.80 0.43 12.42
N ALA A 210 12.41 1.37 13.25
CA ALA A 210 12.12 2.75 12.85
C ALA A 210 13.38 3.46 12.33
N ILE A 211 14.49 3.43 13.06
CA ILE A 211 15.76 4.03 12.65
C ILE A 211 16.20 3.48 11.29
N TRP A 212 16.16 2.16 11.11
CA TRP A 212 16.52 1.56 9.83
C TRP A 212 15.64 2.08 8.68
N ASN A 213 14.33 2.22 8.89
CA ASN A 213 13.42 2.75 7.87
C ASN A 213 13.65 4.22 7.58
N GLU A 214 13.86 5.03 8.62
CA GLU A 214 14.17 6.46 8.51
C GLU A 214 15.49 6.68 7.73
N GLU A 215 16.51 5.84 7.96
CA GLU A 215 17.74 5.84 7.17
C GLU A 215 17.48 5.49 5.70
N GLN A 216 16.66 4.49 5.42
CA GLN A 216 16.27 4.15 4.05
C GLN A 216 15.48 5.28 3.37
N ASP A 217 14.61 5.96 4.10
CA ASP A 217 13.84 7.10 3.59
C ASP A 217 14.76 8.29 3.30
N TYR A 218 15.71 8.57 4.17
CA TYR A 218 16.72 9.62 3.96
C TYR A 218 17.55 9.36 2.69
N VAL A 219 18.02 8.14 2.49
CA VAL A 219 18.79 7.76 1.30
C VAL A 219 17.94 7.83 0.03
N ALA A 220 16.68 7.39 0.10
CA ALA A 220 15.81 7.30 -1.07
C ALA A 220 15.19 8.65 -1.47
N TYR A 221 14.92 9.53 -0.51
CA TYR A 221 14.09 10.71 -0.71
C TYR A 221 14.73 12.02 -0.24
N GLY A 222 15.93 11.97 0.36
CA GLY A 222 16.62 13.16 0.87
C GLY A 222 15.90 13.83 2.04
N GLY A 223 15.19 13.06 2.84
CA GLY A 223 14.45 13.54 4.00
C GLY A 223 15.34 13.99 5.18
N LYS A 224 14.72 14.20 6.34
CA LYS A 224 15.44 14.54 7.58
C LYS A 224 16.26 13.32 8.06
N GLN A 225 17.53 13.53 8.37
CA GLN A 225 18.37 12.47 8.91
C GLN A 225 17.86 12.04 10.30
N PRO A 226 17.73 10.73 10.58
CA PRO A 226 17.26 10.28 11.88
C PRO A 226 18.23 10.70 12.99
N GLU A 227 17.69 11.17 14.11
CA GLU A 227 18.45 11.44 15.31
C GLU A 227 18.90 10.10 15.94
N ARG A 228 20.17 9.95 16.17
CA ARG A 228 20.78 8.73 16.76
C ARG A 228 20.78 8.79 18.27
#